data_766b366420e3e2d0d084e63b9fa2918f
#
_entry.id   766b366420e3e2d0d084e63b9fa2918f
#
_cell.length_a   1.000
_cell.length_b   1.000
_cell.length_c   1.000
_cell.angle_alpha   90.00
_cell.angle_beta   90.00
_cell.angle_gamma   90.00
#
_symmetry.space_group_name_H-M   'P 1'
#
loop_
_entity.id
_entity.type
_entity.pdbx_description
1 polymer ?
#
loop_
_entity_poly.entity_id
_entity_poly.type
_entity_poly.pdbx_seq_one_letter_code
_entity_poly.pdbx_strand_id
1 'polypeptide(L)'
;MLCSNTLPHRDHTCCLQKGVALIHRDIELSGEGTGFGVPVLRYLGTDYFSSSSTMQTSRSGDSTIAAKKFVLDVVLERSFRGAKPENKMTQNLVRHLEQLYQMHGNWTWLKLKKSLLKALGVQTSFVRVRPVGTVPIVYRLERSRIKVKADFSSLRRNGLERIFLLNEQASSHFRKYHDSDGTVLFDEKIGPWENVHADWASFSTSTDDVGFRLWNVKDAVMRRGREFLRDTFDWTGLDYEISPEKTSFEYDIEIMGDGGN
;
A
#
# COMPACT_ATOMS: atom_id res chain seq x y z
N MET A 1 0.62 19.23 0.15
CA MET A 1 -0.16 19.48 1.38
C MET A 1 -0.38 18.15 2.11
N LEU A 2 -0.07 18.09 3.41
CA LEU A 2 -0.30 16.90 4.23
C LEU A 2 -1.77 16.84 4.63
N CYS A 3 -2.48 15.82 4.18
CA CYS A 3 -3.84 15.62 4.62
C CYS A 3 -3.89 14.69 5.83
N SER A 4 -4.45 15.16 6.94
CA SER A 4 -4.50 14.46 8.22
C SER A 4 -5.83 13.73 8.49
N ASN A 5 -6.69 13.57 7.50
CA ASN A 5 -7.99 12.97 7.73
C ASN A 5 -7.87 11.48 8.05
N THR A 6 -8.08 11.18 9.33
CA THR A 6 -8.15 9.83 9.90
C THR A 6 -9.61 9.36 10.09
N LEU A 7 -10.58 10.07 9.51
CA LEU A 7 -11.98 9.67 9.63
C LEU A 7 -12.27 8.51 8.68
N PRO A 8 -12.71 7.36 9.18
CA PRO A 8 -13.15 6.26 8.33
C PRO A 8 -14.36 6.72 7.51
N HIS A 9 -14.30 6.55 6.19
CA HIS A 9 -15.48 6.72 5.35
C HIS A 9 -16.56 5.75 5.79
N ARG A 10 -17.78 6.25 6.00
CA ARG A 10 -18.91 5.42 6.49
C ARG A 10 -19.24 4.24 5.58
N ASP A 11 -18.85 4.30 4.30
CA ASP A 11 -19.24 3.30 3.30
C ASP A 11 -18.09 2.41 2.78
N HIS A 12 -16.84 2.66 3.21
CA HIS A 12 -15.67 1.89 2.77
C HIS A 12 -14.83 1.44 3.94
N THR A 13 -15.10 0.23 4.43
CA THR A 13 -14.30 -0.43 5.48
C THR A 13 -12.85 -0.72 5.08
N CYS A 14 -12.49 -0.55 3.80
CA CYS A 14 -11.13 -0.73 3.30
C CYS A 14 -10.20 0.49 3.52
N CYS A 15 -10.75 1.66 3.85
CA CYS A 15 -9.99 2.91 3.93
C CYS A 15 -9.77 3.36 5.38
N LEU A 16 -9.16 2.49 6.19
CA LEU A 16 -8.98 2.73 7.63
C LEU A 16 -7.85 3.71 7.97
N GLN A 17 -6.95 3.97 7.03
CA GLN A 17 -5.76 4.79 7.30
C GLN A 17 -5.26 5.50 6.04
N LYS A 18 -4.43 6.51 6.26
CA LYS A 18 -3.81 7.27 5.19
C LYS A 18 -2.36 7.62 5.55
N GLY A 19 -1.46 7.40 4.60
CA GLY A 19 -0.09 7.89 4.65
C GLY A 19 0.00 9.40 4.38
N VAL A 20 1.05 9.84 3.68
CA VAL A 20 1.14 11.19 3.12
C VAL A 20 0.45 11.20 1.76
N ALA A 21 -0.43 12.16 1.53
CA ALA A 21 -1.16 12.31 0.28
C ALA A 21 -0.46 13.25 -0.70
N LEU A 22 -0.60 12.98 -2.00
CA LEU A 22 -0.16 13.84 -3.07
C LEU A 22 -1.33 14.68 -3.57
N ILE A 23 -1.16 16.01 -3.57
CA ILE A 23 -2.15 16.96 -4.09
C ILE A 23 -1.48 17.79 -5.18
N HIS A 24 -2.10 17.88 -6.34
CA HIS A 24 -1.67 18.68 -7.46
C HIS A 24 -2.82 19.55 -7.98
N ARG A 25 -2.62 20.86 -8.10
CA ARG A 25 -3.63 21.83 -8.55
C ARG A 25 -4.97 21.64 -7.83
N ASP A 26 -4.93 21.55 -6.50
CA ASP A 26 -6.08 21.31 -5.60
C ASP A 26 -6.81 19.97 -5.80
N ILE A 27 -6.32 19.09 -6.66
CA ILE A 27 -6.82 17.73 -6.83
C ILE A 27 -5.98 16.77 -5.98
N GLU A 28 -6.62 16.05 -5.08
CA GLU A 28 -5.96 14.98 -4.35
C GLU A 28 -5.79 13.76 -5.26
N LEU A 29 -4.53 13.44 -5.60
CA LEU A 29 -4.19 12.32 -6.47
C LEU A 29 -4.13 10.98 -5.72
N SER A 30 -4.08 11.00 -4.40
CA SER A 30 -4.17 9.81 -3.56
C SER A 30 -5.53 9.75 -2.89
N GLY A 31 -6.24 8.64 -3.10
CA GLY A 31 -7.54 8.42 -2.46
C GLY A 31 -7.44 8.28 -0.95
N GLU A 32 -8.59 8.23 -0.30
CA GLU A 32 -8.66 7.99 1.15
C GLU A 32 -8.15 6.59 1.51
N GLY A 33 -7.57 6.46 2.68
CA GLY A 33 -7.08 5.20 3.23
C GLY A 33 -5.73 4.72 2.70
N THR A 34 -5.12 5.46 1.78
CA THR A 34 -3.83 5.14 1.17
C THR A 34 -2.84 6.29 1.30
N GLY A 35 -1.81 6.32 0.49
CA GLY A 35 -0.76 7.33 0.46
C GLY A 35 0.61 6.71 0.70
N PHE A 36 1.60 7.56 0.92
CA PHE A 36 2.98 7.13 1.07
C PHE A 36 3.29 6.66 2.49
N GLY A 37 4.03 5.54 2.58
CA GLY A 37 4.60 5.05 3.83
C GLY A 37 3.58 4.45 4.80
N VAL A 38 2.63 3.67 4.31
CA VAL A 38 1.65 2.98 5.16
C VAL A 38 2.18 1.59 5.54
N PRO A 39 2.40 1.30 6.85
CA PRO A 39 2.94 0.01 7.25
C PRO A 39 1.88 -1.10 7.26
N VAL A 40 2.27 -2.28 6.78
CA VAL A 40 1.54 -3.54 6.95
C VAL A 40 2.52 -4.58 7.49
N LEU A 41 2.10 -5.34 8.48
CA LEU A 41 2.92 -6.38 9.10
C LEU A 41 2.30 -7.75 8.86
N ARG A 42 3.12 -8.73 8.45
CA ARG A 42 2.69 -10.12 8.37
C ARG A 42 3.20 -10.91 9.57
N TYR A 43 2.25 -11.41 10.37
CA TYR A 43 2.51 -12.30 11.50
C TYR A 43 1.78 -13.62 11.30
N LEU A 44 2.51 -14.74 11.35
CA LEU A 44 1.93 -16.09 11.26
C LEU A 44 0.93 -16.24 10.09
N GLY A 45 1.32 -15.73 8.91
CA GLY A 45 0.52 -15.79 7.69
C GLY A 45 -0.64 -14.78 7.63
N THR A 46 -0.80 -13.91 8.63
CA THR A 46 -1.87 -12.90 8.66
C THR A 46 -1.32 -11.50 8.49
N ASP A 47 -1.92 -10.73 7.59
CA ASP A 47 -1.58 -9.32 7.37
C ASP A 47 -2.35 -8.42 8.34
N TYR A 48 -1.61 -7.58 9.06
CA TYR A 48 -2.13 -6.59 10.01
C TYR A 48 -1.98 -5.19 9.43
N PHE A 49 -3.09 -4.51 9.35
CA PHE A 49 -3.23 -3.12 8.93
C PHE A 49 -3.43 -2.22 10.15
N SER A 50 -3.33 -0.91 9.96
CA SER A 50 -3.60 0.06 11.01
C SER A 50 -5.02 0.60 10.92
N SER A 51 -5.75 0.64 12.02
CA SER A 51 -7.06 1.30 12.11
C SER A 51 -6.95 2.79 12.39
N SER A 52 -5.82 3.23 12.91
CA SER A 52 -5.63 4.62 13.34
C SER A 52 -4.16 5.02 13.30
N SER A 53 -3.93 6.29 13.08
CA SER A 53 -2.63 6.91 13.28
C SER A 53 -2.80 8.25 13.99
N THR A 54 -1.86 8.55 14.89
CA THR A 54 -1.71 9.90 15.43
C THR A 54 -0.67 10.64 14.63
N MET A 55 -0.86 11.93 14.37
CA MET A 55 0.07 12.75 13.62
C MET A 55 0.48 13.99 14.41
N GLN A 56 1.76 14.27 14.40
CA GLN A 56 2.34 15.52 14.90
C GLN A 56 3.10 16.19 13.75
N THR A 57 2.94 17.49 13.62
CA THR A 57 3.65 18.27 12.60
C THR A 57 4.49 19.35 13.25
N SER A 58 5.68 19.58 12.71
CA SER A 58 6.57 20.65 13.08
C SER A 58 7.24 21.25 11.84
N ARG A 59 7.73 22.48 11.92
CA ARG A 59 8.52 23.10 10.86
C ARG A 59 9.97 23.22 11.33
N SER A 60 10.90 22.95 10.40
CA SER A 60 12.35 23.10 10.63
C SER A 60 12.96 23.74 9.37
N GLY A 61 13.17 25.05 9.40
CA GLY A 61 13.57 25.81 8.21
C GLY A 61 12.53 25.70 7.09
N ASP A 62 12.98 25.34 5.90
CA ASP A 62 12.13 25.17 4.71
C ASP A 62 11.45 23.80 4.63
N SER A 63 11.71 22.91 5.60
CA SER A 63 11.12 21.57 5.61
C SER A 63 9.96 21.46 6.61
N THR A 64 8.94 20.70 6.24
CA THR A 64 7.87 20.28 7.16
C THR A 64 8.14 18.85 7.59
N ILE A 65 8.12 18.61 8.89
CA ILE A 65 8.29 17.29 9.47
C ILE A 65 6.92 16.82 9.96
N ALA A 66 6.49 15.66 9.54
CA ALA A 66 5.30 14.97 10.06
C ALA A 66 5.72 13.65 10.67
N ALA A 67 5.37 13.44 11.93
CA ALA A 67 5.54 12.17 12.62
C ALA A 67 4.18 11.49 12.75
N LYS A 68 4.07 10.26 12.25
CA LYS A 68 2.88 9.42 12.39
C LYS A 68 3.21 8.17 13.21
N LYS A 69 2.23 7.74 13.98
CA LYS A 69 2.32 6.50 14.76
C LYS A 69 1.14 5.61 14.37
N PHE A 70 1.43 4.53 13.67
CA PHE A 70 0.44 3.58 13.19
C PHE A 70 0.26 2.44 14.19
N VAL A 71 -0.98 2.17 14.58
CA VAL A 71 -1.35 1.05 15.46
C VAL A 71 -1.87 -0.09 14.60
N LEU A 72 -1.18 -1.24 14.58
CA LEU A 72 -1.47 -2.40 13.73
C LEU A 72 -2.46 -3.32 14.45
N ASP A 73 -3.76 -3.10 14.22
CA ASP A 73 -4.87 -3.74 14.95
C ASP A 73 -6.02 -4.16 14.07
N VAL A 74 -5.82 -4.22 12.76
CA VAL A 74 -6.86 -4.61 11.79
C VAL A 74 -6.39 -5.78 10.95
N VAL A 75 -7.22 -6.76 10.77
CA VAL A 75 -7.00 -7.89 9.87
C VAL A 75 -8.09 -7.98 8.83
N LEU A 76 -7.75 -8.56 7.68
CA LEU A 76 -8.70 -8.87 6.63
C LEU A 76 -9.32 -10.23 6.90
N GLU A 77 -10.59 -10.26 7.27
CA GLU A 77 -11.34 -11.49 7.43
C GLU A 77 -12.19 -11.80 6.21
N ARG A 78 -12.29 -13.08 5.89
CA ARG A 78 -13.17 -13.57 4.84
C ARG A 78 -14.26 -14.40 5.47
N SER A 79 -15.50 -13.99 5.23
CA SER A 79 -16.70 -14.70 5.64
C SER A 79 -17.44 -15.23 4.42
N PHE A 80 -18.13 -16.36 4.58
CA PHE A 80 -18.96 -16.95 3.53
C PHE A 80 -20.41 -16.64 3.83
N ARG A 81 -21.13 -16.10 2.84
CA ARG A 81 -22.55 -15.80 2.99
C ARG A 81 -23.34 -17.11 3.12
N GLY A 82 -23.89 -17.36 4.31
CA GLY A 82 -24.72 -18.55 4.59
C GLY A 82 -23.99 -19.85 4.91
N ALA A 83 -22.65 -19.86 4.95
CA ALA A 83 -21.88 -21.03 5.38
C ALA A 83 -21.23 -20.78 6.75
N LYS A 84 -21.26 -21.81 7.61
CA LYS A 84 -20.49 -21.75 8.85
C LYS A 84 -19.01 -21.57 8.51
N PRO A 85 -18.27 -20.71 9.24
CA PRO A 85 -16.86 -20.42 8.95
C PRO A 85 -15.92 -21.63 9.06
N GLU A 86 -16.43 -22.76 9.53
CA GLU A 86 -15.69 -23.99 9.79
C GLU A 86 -15.54 -24.92 8.58
N ASN A 87 -16.06 -24.56 7.39
CA ASN A 87 -15.92 -25.45 6.24
C ASN A 87 -14.47 -25.41 5.70
N LYS A 88 -13.63 -26.33 6.21
CA LYS A 88 -12.24 -26.51 5.81
C LYS A 88 -12.05 -26.63 4.30
N MET A 89 -13.02 -27.20 3.59
CA MET A 89 -12.96 -27.38 2.14
C MET A 89 -12.99 -26.01 1.41
N THR A 90 -13.85 -25.10 1.85
CA THR A 90 -13.95 -23.77 1.25
C THR A 90 -12.73 -22.90 1.59
N GLN A 91 -12.22 -22.99 2.81
CA GLN A 91 -10.97 -22.30 3.19
C GLN A 91 -9.78 -22.81 2.38
N ASN A 92 -9.68 -24.13 2.17
CA ASN A 92 -8.64 -24.72 1.34
C ASN A 92 -8.76 -24.26 -0.13
N LEU A 93 -9.98 -24.20 -0.67
CA LEU A 93 -10.20 -23.71 -2.03
C LEU A 93 -9.74 -22.25 -2.18
N VAL A 94 -10.12 -21.38 -1.25
CA VAL A 94 -9.67 -19.96 -1.28
C VAL A 94 -8.15 -19.88 -1.19
N ARG A 95 -7.52 -20.66 -0.31
CA ARG A 95 -6.05 -20.71 -0.20
C ARG A 95 -5.38 -21.16 -1.50
N HIS A 96 -5.91 -22.20 -2.15
CA HIS A 96 -5.39 -22.66 -3.44
C HIS A 96 -5.56 -21.62 -4.54
N LEU A 97 -6.70 -20.92 -4.61
CA LEU A 97 -6.90 -19.84 -5.57
C LEU A 97 -5.93 -18.68 -5.33
N GLU A 98 -5.57 -18.40 -4.09
CA GLU A 98 -4.54 -17.40 -3.79
C GLU A 98 -3.15 -17.84 -4.19
N GLN A 99 -2.80 -19.10 -3.91
CA GLN A 99 -1.52 -19.68 -4.35
C GLN A 99 -1.39 -19.65 -5.87
N LEU A 100 -2.44 -20.06 -6.60
CA LEU A 100 -2.47 -20.00 -8.06
C LEU A 100 -2.33 -18.56 -8.58
N TYR A 101 -2.99 -17.59 -7.93
CA TYR A 101 -2.82 -16.20 -8.28
C TYR A 101 -1.39 -15.70 -8.04
N GLN A 102 -0.78 -16.06 -6.92
CA GLN A 102 0.61 -15.70 -6.62
C GLN A 102 1.60 -16.33 -7.59
N MET A 103 1.33 -17.54 -8.09
CA MET A 103 2.19 -18.25 -9.03
C MET A 103 2.08 -17.72 -10.47
N HIS A 104 0.90 -17.31 -10.90
CA HIS A 104 0.62 -16.95 -12.29
C HIS A 104 0.40 -15.46 -12.52
N GLY A 105 0.19 -14.68 -11.48
CA GLY A 105 0.24 -13.23 -11.36
C GLY A 105 -0.29 -12.38 -12.52
N ASN A 106 -1.31 -12.81 -13.26
CA ASN A 106 -1.86 -12.03 -14.37
C ASN A 106 -3.33 -11.62 -14.17
N TRP A 107 -3.76 -10.63 -14.93
CA TRP A 107 -5.13 -10.08 -14.85
C TRP A 107 -6.22 -11.12 -15.06
N THR A 108 -5.99 -12.10 -15.88
CA THR A 108 -6.97 -13.18 -16.14
C THR A 108 -7.22 -13.99 -14.88
N TRP A 109 -6.16 -14.36 -14.18
CA TRP A 109 -6.26 -15.05 -12.91
C TRP A 109 -6.90 -14.21 -11.81
N LEU A 110 -6.62 -12.91 -11.76
CA LEU A 110 -7.25 -11.99 -10.82
C LEU A 110 -8.77 -11.89 -11.05
N LYS A 111 -9.19 -11.71 -12.32
CA LYS A 111 -10.61 -11.68 -12.71
C LYS A 111 -11.30 -13.01 -12.38
N LEU A 112 -10.66 -14.14 -12.68
CA LEU A 112 -11.17 -15.47 -12.37
C LEU A 112 -11.32 -15.67 -10.85
N LYS A 113 -10.29 -15.34 -10.07
CA LYS A 113 -10.33 -15.39 -8.59
C LYS A 113 -11.49 -14.56 -8.05
N LYS A 114 -11.63 -13.30 -8.48
CA LYS A 114 -12.72 -12.41 -8.03
C LYS A 114 -14.10 -12.98 -8.38
N SER A 115 -14.27 -13.51 -9.60
CA SER A 115 -15.53 -14.11 -10.03
C SER A 115 -15.88 -15.37 -9.22
N LEU A 116 -14.92 -16.23 -8.95
CA LEU A 116 -15.11 -17.43 -8.14
C LEU A 116 -15.43 -17.08 -6.67
N LEU A 117 -14.70 -16.13 -6.07
CA LEU A 117 -14.99 -15.69 -4.70
C LEU A 117 -16.40 -15.08 -4.59
N LYS A 118 -16.81 -14.28 -5.59
CA LYS A 118 -18.17 -13.74 -5.66
C LYS A 118 -19.22 -14.84 -5.81
N ALA A 119 -19.00 -15.83 -6.69
CA ALA A 119 -19.90 -16.97 -6.88
C ALA A 119 -20.03 -17.83 -5.62
N LEU A 120 -18.95 -17.97 -4.85
CA LEU A 120 -18.93 -18.66 -3.56
C LEU A 120 -19.54 -17.84 -2.42
N GLY A 121 -19.99 -16.62 -2.68
CA GLY A 121 -20.53 -15.73 -1.67
C GLY A 121 -19.51 -15.27 -0.62
N VAL A 122 -18.22 -15.25 -0.96
CA VAL A 122 -17.17 -14.79 -0.06
C VAL A 122 -17.27 -13.28 0.11
N GLN A 123 -17.42 -12.86 1.35
CA GLN A 123 -17.36 -11.46 1.75
C GLN A 123 -16.05 -11.21 2.48
N THR A 124 -15.42 -10.09 2.16
CA THR A 124 -14.19 -9.65 2.79
C THR A 124 -14.49 -8.43 3.65
N SER A 125 -14.09 -8.45 4.90
CA SER A 125 -14.28 -7.35 5.84
C SER A 125 -13.00 -7.10 6.64
N PHE A 126 -12.77 -5.83 7.02
CA PHE A 126 -11.72 -5.47 7.95
C PHE A 126 -12.25 -5.55 9.38
N VAL A 127 -11.59 -6.34 10.21
CA VAL A 127 -12.00 -6.58 11.59
C VAL A 127 -10.91 -6.09 12.54
N ARG A 128 -11.33 -5.35 13.56
CA ARG A 128 -10.42 -4.94 14.63
C ARG A 128 -10.07 -6.11 15.53
N VAL A 129 -8.77 -6.23 15.81
CA VAL A 129 -8.21 -7.24 16.70
C VAL A 129 -7.28 -6.57 17.73
N ARG A 130 -6.74 -7.35 18.65
CA ARG A 130 -5.73 -6.84 19.57
C ARG A 130 -4.50 -6.38 18.78
N PRO A 131 -3.97 -5.15 19.04
CA PRO A 131 -2.79 -4.65 18.36
C PRO A 131 -1.58 -5.60 18.47
N VAL A 132 -0.95 -5.88 17.33
CA VAL A 132 0.31 -6.66 17.31
C VAL A 132 1.55 -5.79 17.46
N GLY A 133 1.42 -4.50 17.22
CA GLY A 133 2.51 -3.55 17.37
C GLY A 133 2.12 -2.15 16.93
N THR A 134 3.12 -1.28 17.00
CA THR A 134 3.01 0.11 16.58
C THR A 134 4.24 0.47 15.77
N VAL A 135 4.05 1.18 14.65
CA VAL A 135 5.13 1.64 13.79
C VAL A 135 5.14 3.16 13.74
N PRO A 136 6.13 3.81 14.36
CA PRO A 136 6.39 5.23 14.17
C PRO A 136 7.01 5.47 12.78
N ILE A 137 6.51 6.47 12.06
CA ILE A 137 7.06 6.89 10.78
C ILE A 137 7.21 8.42 10.78
N VAL A 138 8.41 8.88 10.39
CA VAL A 138 8.71 10.29 10.23
C VAL A 138 8.81 10.61 8.74
N TYR A 139 8.09 11.60 8.30
CA TYR A 139 8.14 12.17 6.96
C TYR A 139 8.78 13.55 7.06
N ARG A 140 9.84 13.77 6.28
CA ARG A 140 10.39 15.10 6.07
C ARG A 140 10.08 15.55 4.63
N LEU A 141 9.26 16.58 4.51
CA LEU A 141 8.86 17.14 3.24
C LEU A 141 9.79 18.29 2.88
N GLU A 142 10.46 18.12 1.76
CA GLU A 142 11.33 19.11 1.12
C GLU A 142 10.72 19.34 -0.26
N ARG A 143 10.72 20.53 -0.81
CA ARG A 143 10.13 20.93 -2.11
C ARG A 143 9.53 19.78 -2.97
N SER A 144 10.40 19.00 -3.64
CA SER A 144 10.02 17.90 -4.53
C SER A 144 10.36 16.50 -3.99
N ARG A 145 10.74 16.40 -2.69
CA ARG A 145 11.18 15.13 -2.09
C ARG A 145 10.53 14.94 -0.72
N ILE A 146 10.16 13.70 -0.46
CA ILE A 146 9.70 13.26 0.86
C ILE A 146 10.68 12.19 1.35
N LYS A 147 11.37 12.47 2.46
CA LYS A 147 12.17 11.44 3.14
C LYS A 147 11.30 10.73 4.14
N VAL A 148 11.27 9.42 4.06
CA VAL A 148 10.47 8.55 4.93
C VAL A 148 11.40 7.72 5.79
N LYS A 149 11.19 7.76 7.09
CA LYS A 149 11.91 6.93 8.08
C LYS A 149 10.91 6.18 8.93
N ALA A 150 10.92 4.86 8.85
CA ALA A 150 10.10 3.96 9.66
C ALA A 150 10.96 3.32 10.76
N ASP A 151 10.40 3.21 11.98
CA ASP A 151 11.02 2.55 13.12
C ASP A 151 10.26 1.27 13.48
N PHE A 152 10.96 0.15 13.43
CA PHE A 152 10.44 -1.18 13.73
C PHE A 152 11.05 -1.78 15.00
N SER A 153 11.81 -1.00 15.77
CA SER A 153 12.56 -1.47 16.94
C SER A 153 11.66 -2.04 18.04
N SER A 154 10.44 -1.54 18.16
CA SER A 154 9.46 -1.98 19.17
C SER A 154 8.64 -3.21 18.76
N LEU A 155 8.80 -3.73 17.55
CA LEU A 155 8.03 -4.87 17.08
C LEU A 155 8.52 -6.18 17.69
N ARG A 156 7.58 -7.04 18.05
CA ARG A 156 7.90 -8.43 18.41
C ARG A 156 8.40 -9.19 17.21
N ARG A 157 9.56 -9.83 17.31
CA ARG A 157 10.16 -10.58 16.19
C ARG A 157 9.58 -11.98 16.04
N ASN A 158 9.17 -12.61 17.16
CA ASN A 158 8.60 -13.94 17.11
C ASN A 158 7.26 -13.95 16.33
N GLY A 159 7.26 -14.70 15.23
CA GLY A 159 6.12 -14.79 14.33
C GLY A 159 6.00 -13.65 13.30
N LEU A 160 6.84 -12.63 13.34
CA LEU A 160 6.92 -11.62 12.30
C LEU A 160 7.62 -12.19 11.08
N GLU A 161 6.92 -12.26 9.95
CA GLU A 161 7.41 -12.86 8.71
C GLU A 161 7.87 -11.79 7.71
N ARG A 162 7.12 -10.68 7.59
CA ARG A 162 7.39 -9.61 6.62
C ARG A 162 6.92 -8.26 7.15
N ILE A 163 7.60 -7.22 6.71
CA ILE A 163 7.22 -5.83 6.91
C ILE A 163 7.00 -5.22 5.52
N PHE A 164 5.86 -4.60 5.29
CA PHE A 164 5.61 -3.84 4.07
C PHE A 164 5.49 -2.36 4.41
N LEU A 165 6.04 -1.52 3.56
CA LEU A 165 5.72 -0.09 3.51
C LEU A 165 5.06 0.20 2.18
N LEU A 166 3.76 0.42 2.23
CA LEU A 166 2.92 0.67 1.08
C LEU A 166 3.06 2.14 0.65
N ASN A 167 3.25 2.35 -0.64
CA ASN A 167 3.17 3.66 -1.28
C ASN A 167 2.11 3.57 -2.38
N GLU A 168 0.92 3.19 -1.95
CA GLU A 168 -0.23 2.97 -2.80
C GLU A 168 -1.08 4.22 -2.91
N GLN A 169 -1.60 4.43 -4.10
CA GLN A 169 -2.51 5.52 -4.42
C GLN A 169 -3.85 4.93 -4.87
N ALA A 170 -4.87 5.12 -4.03
CA ALA A 170 -6.22 4.66 -4.33
C ALA A 170 -6.90 5.65 -5.28
N SER A 171 -6.43 5.73 -6.50
CA SER A 171 -6.99 6.61 -7.51
C SER A 171 -6.75 6.08 -8.92
N SER A 172 -7.62 6.44 -9.84
CA SER A 172 -7.47 6.14 -11.26
C SER A 172 -6.47 7.05 -11.99
N HIS A 173 -5.81 7.97 -11.27
CA HIS A 173 -4.93 8.97 -11.91
C HIS A 173 -3.58 8.40 -12.35
N PHE A 174 -3.00 7.48 -11.57
CA PHE A 174 -1.68 6.92 -11.85
C PHE A 174 -1.77 5.74 -12.81
N ARG A 175 -1.66 6.05 -14.11
CA ARG A 175 -1.92 5.09 -15.19
C ARG A 175 -0.68 4.71 -15.99
N LYS A 176 0.46 5.37 -15.74
CA LYS A 176 1.71 5.13 -16.43
C LYS A 176 2.78 4.71 -15.43
N TYR A 177 3.38 3.55 -15.68
CA TYR A 177 4.56 3.05 -15.00
C TYR A 177 5.79 3.26 -15.88
N HIS A 178 6.92 3.64 -15.28
CA HIS A 178 8.20 3.73 -15.96
C HIS A 178 9.34 3.41 -14.98
N ASP A 179 10.39 2.71 -15.44
CA ASP A 179 11.55 2.36 -14.63
C ASP A 179 12.88 2.65 -15.34
N SER A 180 14.00 2.50 -14.62
CA SER A 180 15.35 2.77 -15.13
C SER A 180 15.78 1.81 -16.23
N ASP A 181 15.18 0.64 -16.34
CA ASP A 181 15.49 -0.34 -17.39
C ASP A 181 14.79 -0.01 -18.73
N GLY A 182 14.02 1.10 -18.74
CA GLY A 182 13.29 1.57 -19.91
C GLY A 182 11.93 0.89 -20.10
N THR A 183 11.44 0.14 -19.11
CA THR A 183 10.10 -0.44 -19.16
C THR A 183 9.06 0.66 -19.03
N VAL A 184 8.11 0.73 -19.96
CA VAL A 184 6.96 1.63 -19.90
C VAL A 184 5.69 0.81 -20.04
N LEU A 185 4.81 0.90 -19.05
CA LEU A 185 3.54 0.18 -19.01
C LEU A 185 2.39 1.14 -18.76
N PHE A 186 1.24 0.84 -19.32
CA PHE A 186 0.04 1.64 -19.15
C PHE A 186 -1.13 0.78 -18.68
N ASP A 187 -1.94 1.35 -17.82
CA ASP A 187 -3.23 0.80 -17.40
C ASP A 187 -3.17 -0.67 -16.97
N GLU A 188 -3.90 -1.53 -17.64
CA GLU A 188 -3.98 -2.97 -17.33
C GLU A 188 -2.66 -3.71 -17.55
N LYS A 189 -1.72 -3.18 -18.36
CA LYS A 189 -0.41 -3.78 -18.59
C LYS A 189 0.52 -3.65 -17.39
N ILE A 190 0.25 -2.74 -16.46
CA ILE A 190 0.99 -2.63 -15.21
C ILE A 190 0.87 -3.95 -14.43
N GLY A 191 -0.28 -4.59 -14.50
CA GLY A 191 -0.47 -5.93 -13.95
C GLY A 191 -0.59 -5.97 -12.43
N PRO A 192 -0.74 -7.19 -11.90
CA PRO A 192 -0.73 -7.44 -10.46
C PRO A 192 0.66 -7.21 -9.86
N TRP A 193 0.75 -7.30 -8.52
CA TRP A 193 1.98 -7.07 -7.78
C TRP A 193 3.12 -8.00 -8.20
N GLU A 194 4.24 -7.40 -8.61
CA GLU A 194 5.47 -8.09 -8.97
C GLU A 194 6.72 -7.31 -8.53
N ASN A 195 7.85 -7.99 -8.44
CA ASN A 195 9.12 -7.38 -8.02
C ASN A 195 9.67 -6.47 -9.12
N VAL A 196 10.28 -5.37 -8.69
CA VAL A 196 11.01 -4.42 -9.54
C VAL A 196 12.49 -4.59 -9.28
N HIS A 197 13.27 -4.86 -10.33
CA HIS A 197 14.71 -5.03 -10.25
C HIS A 197 15.50 -3.80 -10.73
N ALA A 198 14.81 -2.85 -11.36
CA ALA A 198 15.36 -1.59 -11.82
C ALA A 198 15.88 -0.71 -10.67
N ASP A 199 16.81 0.18 -10.93
CA ASP A 199 17.37 1.09 -9.91
C ASP A 199 16.33 2.04 -9.33
N TRP A 200 15.36 2.45 -10.16
CA TRP A 200 14.22 3.25 -9.75
C TRP A 200 12.99 2.88 -10.58
N ALA A 201 11.83 3.18 -10.01
CA ALA A 201 10.55 3.06 -10.69
C ALA A 201 9.65 4.25 -10.34
N SER A 202 8.71 4.55 -11.21
CA SER A 202 7.79 5.68 -11.07
C SER A 202 6.39 5.34 -11.56
N PHE A 203 5.43 6.03 -10.95
CA PHE A 203 4.07 6.13 -11.43
C PHE A 203 3.71 7.57 -11.71
N SER A 204 3.04 7.81 -12.83
CA SER A 204 2.56 9.15 -13.20
C SER A 204 1.17 9.13 -13.82
N THR A 205 0.57 10.34 -13.87
CA THR A 205 -0.64 10.58 -14.65
C THR A 205 -0.33 10.45 -16.15
N SER A 206 -1.35 10.19 -16.94
CA SER A 206 -1.18 10.04 -18.40
C SER A 206 -1.02 11.37 -19.14
N THR A 207 -1.44 12.49 -18.54
CA THR A 207 -1.54 13.78 -19.22
C THR A 207 -0.43 14.75 -18.86
N ASP A 208 -0.08 14.84 -17.57
CA ASP A 208 0.80 15.91 -17.07
C ASP A 208 2.11 15.38 -16.48
N ASP A 209 2.38 14.08 -16.61
CA ASP A 209 3.51 13.37 -16.00
C ASP A 209 3.71 13.68 -14.49
N VAL A 210 2.64 14.14 -13.84
CA VAL A 210 2.62 14.34 -12.39
C VAL A 210 2.59 12.98 -11.72
N GLY A 211 3.52 12.78 -10.79
CA GLY A 211 3.62 11.46 -10.18
C GLY A 211 4.68 11.39 -9.09
N PHE A 212 5.15 10.20 -8.87
CA PHE A 212 6.19 9.92 -7.87
C PHE A 212 7.16 8.86 -8.36
N ARG A 213 8.38 8.92 -7.85
CA ARG A 213 9.45 7.97 -8.11
C ARG A 213 10.02 7.46 -6.80
N LEU A 214 10.31 6.17 -6.76
CA LEU A 214 11.05 5.51 -5.70
C LEU A 214 12.31 4.86 -6.26
N TRP A 215 13.35 4.76 -5.43
CA TRP A 215 14.60 4.08 -5.77
C TRP A 215 14.65 2.71 -5.12
N ASN A 216 15.27 1.77 -5.80
CA ASN A 216 15.58 0.48 -5.19
C ASN A 216 16.53 0.70 -4.01
N VAL A 217 16.19 0.17 -2.86
CA VAL A 217 16.96 0.32 -1.61
C VAL A 217 17.53 -1.02 -1.22
N LYS A 218 18.81 -1.03 -0.88
CA LYS A 218 19.45 -2.22 -0.34
C LYS A 218 18.67 -2.77 0.86
N ASP A 219 18.54 -4.10 0.91
CA ASP A 219 17.85 -4.82 2.00
C ASP A 219 16.32 -4.71 1.99
N ALA A 220 15.74 -4.27 0.90
CA ALA A 220 14.30 -4.33 0.63
C ALA A 220 14.04 -4.79 -0.80
N VAL A 221 12.88 -5.34 -1.04
CA VAL A 221 12.40 -5.67 -2.39
C VAL A 221 11.35 -4.63 -2.77
N MET A 222 11.63 -3.85 -3.81
CA MET A 222 10.63 -2.96 -4.39
C MET A 222 9.64 -3.78 -5.22
N ARG A 223 8.36 -3.47 -5.09
CA ARG A 223 7.28 -4.11 -5.81
C ARG A 223 6.41 -3.07 -6.48
N ARG A 224 5.89 -3.38 -7.65
CA ARG A 224 4.90 -2.57 -8.35
C ARG A 224 3.62 -3.34 -8.55
N GLY A 225 2.52 -2.64 -8.62
CA GLY A 225 1.27 -3.28 -8.95
C GLY A 225 0.13 -2.30 -9.19
N ARG A 226 -0.93 -2.84 -9.79
CA ARG A 226 -2.21 -2.17 -9.96
C ARG A 226 -3.33 -3.18 -9.77
N GLU A 227 -4.27 -2.84 -8.91
CA GLU A 227 -5.45 -3.66 -8.65
C GLU A 227 -6.73 -2.85 -8.85
N PHE A 228 -7.69 -3.45 -9.55
CA PHE A 228 -9.05 -2.92 -9.59
C PHE A 228 -9.87 -3.52 -8.45
N LEU A 229 -10.33 -2.70 -7.53
CA LEU A 229 -11.23 -3.14 -6.45
C LEU A 229 -12.69 -3.17 -6.89
N ARG A 230 -13.09 -2.19 -7.68
CA ARG A 230 -14.44 -2.08 -8.27
C ARG A 230 -14.31 -1.48 -9.66
N ASP A 231 -15.41 -1.38 -10.40
CA ASP A 231 -15.42 -0.86 -11.77
C ASP A 231 -14.88 0.59 -11.93
N THR A 232 -14.76 1.31 -10.80
CA THR A 232 -14.36 2.73 -10.77
C THR A 232 -13.21 3.03 -9.81
N PHE A 233 -12.61 2.03 -9.17
CA PHE A 233 -11.62 2.25 -8.12
C PHE A 233 -10.40 1.35 -8.28
N ASP A 234 -9.25 2.00 -8.51
CA ASP A 234 -7.97 1.36 -8.72
C ASP A 234 -7.04 1.60 -7.52
N TRP A 235 -6.19 0.63 -7.23
CA TRP A 235 -5.01 0.77 -6.39
C TRP A 235 -3.78 0.64 -7.24
N THR A 236 -2.89 1.61 -7.15
CA THR A 236 -1.64 1.63 -7.91
C THR A 236 -0.52 2.03 -6.97
N GLY A 237 0.59 1.32 -6.98
CA GLY A 237 1.65 1.64 -6.05
C GLY A 237 3.00 1.00 -6.33
N LEU A 238 3.98 1.53 -5.60
CA LEU A 238 5.32 1.00 -5.44
C LEU A 238 5.56 0.72 -3.96
N ASP A 239 5.68 -0.53 -3.58
CA ASP A 239 5.82 -0.92 -2.19
C ASP A 239 7.21 -1.47 -1.91
N TYR A 240 7.63 -1.38 -0.65
CA TYR A 240 8.80 -2.11 -0.18
C TYR A 240 8.39 -3.28 0.70
N GLU A 241 8.92 -4.46 0.37
CA GLU A 241 8.94 -5.62 1.24
C GLU A 241 10.28 -5.65 1.96
N ILE A 242 10.27 -5.59 3.28
CA ILE A 242 11.43 -5.41 4.14
C ILE A 242 11.61 -6.65 5.02
N SER A 243 12.86 -7.07 5.21
CA SER A 243 13.18 -8.19 6.10
C SER A 243 12.66 -7.93 7.52
N PRO A 244 12.05 -8.94 8.19
CA PRO A 244 11.56 -8.81 9.56
C PRO A 244 12.68 -8.54 10.59
N GLU A 245 13.94 -8.77 10.24
CA GLU A 245 15.09 -8.50 11.11
C GLU A 245 15.46 -7.01 11.19
N LYS A 246 14.99 -6.19 10.24
CA LYS A 246 15.30 -4.75 10.23
C LYS A 246 14.60 -4.02 11.36
N THR A 247 15.35 -3.17 12.05
CA THR A 247 14.84 -2.30 13.13
C THR A 247 14.40 -0.93 12.63
N SER A 248 14.85 -0.53 11.45
CA SER A 248 14.45 0.72 10.79
C SER A 248 14.61 0.60 9.29
N PHE A 249 13.91 1.48 8.56
CA PHE A 249 14.02 1.59 7.12
C PHE A 249 13.84 3.05 6.69
N GLU A 250 14.70 3.50 5.77
CA GLU A 250 14.65 4.87 5.24
C GLU A 250 14.66 4.83 3.72
N TYR A 251 13.87 5.70 3.10
CA TYR A 251 13.83 5.87 1.66
C TYR A 251 13.33 7.26 1.28
N ASP A 252 13.57 7.63 0.03
CA ASP A 252 13.16 8.91 -0.55
C ASP A 252 12.05 8.68 -1.59
N ILE A 253 11.10 9.60 -1.61
CA ILE A 253 10.08 9.72 -2.65
C ILE A 253 10.35 11.02 -3.38
N GLU A 254 10.59 10.95 -4.67
CA GLU A 254 10.65 12.14 -5.54
C GLU A 254 9.26 12.40 -6.10
N ILE A 255 8.80 13.64 -5.97
CA ILE A 255 7.55 14.08 -6.56
C ILE A 255 7.87 14.70 -7.93
N MET A 256 7.29 14.11 -8.96
CA MET A 256 7.43 14.56 -10.36
C MET A 256 6.24 15.44 -10.74
N GLY A 257 6.43 16.34 -11.69
CA GLY A 257 5.42 17.24 -12.24
C GLY A 257 5.91 18.68 -12.36
N ASP A 258 5.10 19.53 -12.98
CA ASP A 258 5.41 20.96 -13.23
C ASP A 258 5.62 21.76 -11.93
N GLY A 259 6.78 21.61 -11.34
CA GLY A 259 7.24 22.38 -10.19
C GLY A 259 8.65 22.94 -10.39
N GLY A 260 9.15 22.91 -11.59
CA GLY A 260 10.43 23.44 -11.98
C GLY A 260 10.29 24.73 -12.77
N ASN A 261 10.02 25.84 -12.06
CA ASN A 261 10.49 27.16 -12.39
C ASN A 261 10.49 28.03 -11.15
#